data_eaf14fff18bcc5afcc7fa3d5529ad282
#
_entry.id   eaf14fff18bcc5afcc7fa3d5529ad282
#
_cell.length_a   1.000
_cell.length_b   1.000
_cell.length_c   1.000
_cell.angle_alpha   90.00
_cell.angle_beta   90.00
_cell.angle_gamma   90.00
#
_symmetry.space_group_name_H-M   'P 1'
#
loop_
_entity.id
_entity.type
_entity.pdbx_description
1 polymer ?
#
loop_
_entity_poly.entity_id
_entity_poly.type
_entity_poly.pdbx_seq_one_letter_code
_entity_poly.pdbx_strand_id
1 'polypeptide(L)'
;MAAAAEKHKPVHIMGAGLSGLAAATILAKAGREVHVHDIREDSGARFDGDFQALENWSMSVDFFDQLKEWGFDLASFKATEFSSVDIIHPDDVITQAKTPSVAYRIVERGTSSHTIDQGFKQQALDAGAHIHYKSRVKEEDCTIIACGPKGTSAVAYGEIFKTDHPNHIGFQLNDKLAPGSYSYLIIIDGIGVPLIWSFCAV
;
A
#
# COMPACT_ATOMS: atom_id res chain seq x y z
N MET A 1 -29.70 -35.97 5.36
CA MET A 1 -29.81 -34.88 6.35
C MET A 1 -28.59 -33.96 6.14
N ALA A 2 -28.76 -32.81 5.54
CA ALA A 2 -27.67 -31.84 5.41
C ALA A 2 -27.39 -31.28 6.81
N ALA A 3 -26.12 -31.35 7.26
CA ALA A 3 -25.71 -30.72 8.49
C ALA A 3 -25.96 -29.20 8.33
N ALA A 4 -26.73 -28.65 9.26
CA ALA A 4 -26.91 -27.21 9.30
C ALA A 4 -25.54 -26.57 9.47
N ALA A 5 -25.11 -25.77 8.48
CA ALA A 5 -23.87 -25.05 8.54
C ALA A 5 -23.91 -24.17 9.81
N GLU A 6 -22.95 -24.37 10.69
CA GLU A 6 -22.81 -23.57 11.90
C GLU A 6 -22.65 -22.10 11.45
N LYS A 7 -23.62 -21.26 11.78
CA LYS A 7 -23.65 -19.86 11.36
C LYS A 7 -22.56 -19.13 12.13
N HIS A 8 -21.38 -19.03 11.56
CA HIS A 8 -20.28 -18.28 12.17
C HIS A 8 -20.69 -16.82 12.39
N LYS A 9 -20.27 -16.23 13.52
CA LYS A 9 -20.47 -14.81 13.78
C LYS A 9 -19.81 -13.96 12.68
N PRO A 10 -20.42 -12.84 12.29
CA PRO A 10 -19.78 -11.88 11.38
C PRO A 10 -18.39 -11.47 11.86
N VAL A 11 -17.49 -11.25 10.91
CA VAL A 11 -16.12 -10.76 11.18
C VAL A 11 -16.15 -9.26 11.00
N HIS A 12 -15.82 -8.53 12.07
CA HIS A 12 -15.68 -7.08 12.04
C HIS A 12 -14.19 -6.72 11.95
N ILE A 13 -13.84 -5.89 10.97
CA ILE A 13 -12.47 -5.41 10.68
C ILE A 13 -12.45 -3.90 10.86
N MET A 14 -11.54 -3.39 11.68
CA MET A 14 -11.30 -1.96 11.83
C MET A 14 -10.18 -1.53 10.88
N GLY A 15 -10.50 -0.64 9.93
CA GLY A 15 -9.60 -0.08 8.93
C GLY A 15 -9.79 -0.65 7.53
N ALA A 16 -10.15 0.20 6.56
CA ALA A 16 -10.27 -0.10 5.13
C ALA A 16 -9.01 0.29 4.34
N GLY A 17 -7.83 0.15 4.94
CA GLY A 17 -6.55 0.18 4.26
C GLY A 17 -6.21 -1.17 3.63
N LEU A 18 -5.07 -1.27 2.93
CA LEU A 18 -4.68 -2.48 2.18
C LEU A 18 -4.74 -3.76 3.01
N SER A 19 -4.25 -3.74 4.27
CA SER A 19 -4.26 -4.91 5.14
C SER A 19 -5.68 -5.35 5.52
N GLY A 20 -6.56 -4.39 5.84
CA GLY A 20 -7.96 -4.69 6.19
C GLY A 20 -8.76 -5.18 4.99
N LEU A 21 -8.55 -4.58 3.81
CA LEU A 21 -9.18 -5.00 2.56
C LEU A 21 -8.69 -6.37 2.11
N ALA A 22 -7.39 -6.66 2.26
CA ALA A 22 -6.84 -7.99 1.97
C ALA A 22 -7.47 -9.06 2.86
N ALA A 23 -7.52 -8.83 4.17
CA ALA A 23 -8.17 -9.74 5.12
C ALA A 23 -9.66 -9.93 4.78
N ALA A 24 -10.36 -8.84 4.46
CA ALA A 24 -11.77 -8.89 4.07
C ALA A 24 -11.99 -9.73 2.82
N THR A 25 -11.17 -9.54 1.78
CA THR A 25 -11.25 -10.30 0.53
C THR A 25 -11.07 -11.79 0.77
N ILE A 26 -10.05 -12.18 1.51
CA ILE A 26 -9.74 -13.59 1.79
C ILE A 26 -10.87 -14.24 2.61
N LEU A 27 -11.34 -13.56 3.65
CA LEU A 27 -12.38 -14.09 4.53
C LEU A 27 -13.74 -14.18 3.82
N ALA A 28 -14.10 -13.19 3.01
CA ALA A 28 -15.34 -13.19 2.25
C ALA A 28 -15.31 -14.30 1.18
N LYS A 29 -14.20 -14.48 0.46
CA LYS A 29 -14.01 -15.63 -0.46
C LYS A 29 -14.11 -16.99 0.24
N ALA A 30 -13.75 -17.07 1.52
CA ALA A 30 -13.94 -18.26 2.35
C ALA A 30 -15.38 -18.42 2.90
N GLY A 31 -16.34 -17.62 2.43
CA GLY A 31 -17.75 -17.71 2.80
C GLY A 31 -18.10 -17.08 4.16
N ARG A 32 -17.21 -16.25 4.72
CA ARG A 32 -17.50 -15.51 5.96
C ARG A 32 -18.27 -14.24 5.66
N GLU A 33 -19.22 -13.88 6.52
CA GLU A 33 -19.83 -12.54 6.55
C GLU A 33 -18.79 -11.57 7.14
N VAL A 34 -18.42 -10.51 6.37
CA VAL A 34 -17.35 -9.58 6.73
C VAL A 34 -17.84 -8.14 6.65
N HIS A 35 -17.59 -7.38 7.72
CA HIS A 35 -17.89 -5.95 7.83
C HIS A 35 -16.58 -5.20 8.12
N VAL A 36 -16.18 -4.32 7.20
CA VAL A 36 -15.02 -3.45 7.35
C VAL A 36 -15.50 -2.06 7.75
N HIS A 37 -14.90 -1.46 8.77
CA HIS A 37 -15.24 -0.13 9.26
C HIS A 37 -14.06 0.81 9.14
N ASP A 38 -14.27 1.98 8.53
CA ASP A 38 -13.25 3.03 8.47
C ASP A 38 -13.84 4.39 8.84
N ILE A 39 -13.05 5.18 9.56
CA ILE A 39 -13.44 6.55 9.95
C ILE A 39 -13.37 7.55 8.79
N ARG A 40 -12.62 7.22 7.75
CA ARG A 40 -12.46 8.04 6.55
C ARG A 40 -13.64 7.85 5.60
N GLU A 41 -13.65 8.64 4.56
CA GLU A 41 -14.73 8.64 3.56
C GLU A 41 -14.52 7.64 2.42
N ASP A 42 -13.26 7.17 2.24
CA ASP A 42 -12.93 6.15 1.25
C ASP A 42 -11.60 5.45 1.59
N SER A 43 -11.36 4.28 0.98
CA SER A 43 -10.06 3.62 0.99
C SER A 43 -9.04 4.46 0.22
N GLY A 44 -7.86 4.61 0.79
CA GLY A 44 -6.83 5.47 0.21
C GLY A 44 -7.00 6.97 0.48
N ALA A 45 -8.09 7.43 1.12
CA ALA A 45 -8.35 8.86 1.41
C ALA A 45 -7.31 9.55 2.32
N ARG A 46 -6.26 8.86 2.71
CA ARG A 46 -5.09 9.41 3.40
C ARG A 46 -4.05 9.98 2.40
N PHE A 47 -4.11 9.57 1.13
CA PHE A 47 -3.09 9.79 0.12
C PHE A 47 -3.67 10.58 -1.05
N ASP A 48 -2.86 11.44 -1.66
CA ASP A 48 -3.23 12.33 -2.75
C ASP A 48 -2.51 11.98 -4.08
N GLY A 49 -2.28 10.69 -4.36
CA GLY A 49 -1.55 10.24 -5.54
C GLY A 49 -0.07 9.94 -5.26
N ASP A 50 0.27 9.69 -4.01
CA ASP A 50 1.64 9.32 -3.62
C ASP A 50 2.06 8.01 -4.28
N PHE A 51 3.29 7.96 -4.78
CA PHE A 51 3.90 6.71 -5.22
C PHE A 51 4.51 5.96 -4.03
N GLN A 52 4.24 4.66 -3.97
CA GLN A 52 4.80 3.77 -2.97
C GLN A 52 5.51 2.60 -3.66
N ALA A 53 6.75 2.35 -3.24
CA ALA A 53 7.52 1.20 -3.69
C ALA A 53 7.15 -0.05 -2.88
N LEU A 54 6.71 -1.08 -3.56
CA LEU A 54 6.57 -2.43 -3.03
C LEU A 54 7.86 -3.19 -3.30
N GLU A 55 8.60 -3.48 -2.23
CA GLU A 55 9.86 -4.21 -2.31
C GLU A 55 9.63 -5.68 -2.69
N ASN A 56 10.47 -6.20 -3.59
CA ASN A 56 10.37 -7.57 -4.05
C ASN A 56 11.65 -8.39 -3.81
N TRP A 57 12.65 -7.80 -3.18
CA TRP A 57 13.95 -8.43 -2.89
C TRP A 57 14.08 -8.93 -1.45
N SER A 58 13.19 -8.53 -0.55
CA SER A 58 13.21 -8.93 0.86
C SER A 58 12.52 -10.28 1.13
N MET A 59 11.85 -10.85 0.12
CA MET A 59 11.11 -12.11 0.21
C MET A 59 11.71 -13.17 -0.71
N SER A 60 11.53 -14.45 -0.36
CA SER A 60 11.95 -15.59 -1.17
C SER A 60 11.01 -15.87 -2.36
N VAL A 61 9.82 -15.30 -2.36
CA VAL A 61 8.79 -15.44 -3.40
C VAL A 61 8.46 -14.06 -3.92
N ASP A 62 8.24 -13.91 -5.23
CA ASP A 62 7.76 -12.66 -5.81
C ASP A 62 6.43 -12.25 -5.15
N PHE A 63 6.36 -11.00 -4.70
CA PHE A 63 5.20 -10.51 -3.95
C PHE A 63 3.90 -10.55 -4.77
N PHE A 64 3.98 -10.28 -6.09
CA PHE A 64 2.80 -10.36 -6.94
C PHE A 64 2.36 -11.80 -7.20
N ASP A 65 3.31 -12.74 -7.28
CA ASP A 65 2.95 -14.17 -7.35
C ASP A 65 2.31 -14.64 -6.05
N GLN A 66 2.76 -14.15 -4.91
CA GLN A 66 2.12 -14.39 -3.63
C GLN A 66 0.69 -13.80 -3.57
N LEU A 67 0.47 -12.59 -4.09
CA LEU A 67 -0.88 -12.01 -4.17
C LEU A 67 -1.80 -12.84 -5.08
N LYS A 68 -1.30 -13.33 -6.24
CA LYS A 68 -2.06 -14.22 -7.13
C LYS A 68 -2.42 -15.53 -6.44
N GLU A 69 -1.47 -16.13 -5.71
CA GLU A 69 -1.71 -17.35 -4.94
C GLU A 69 -2.81 -17.16 -3.89
N TRP A 70 -2.87 -15.98 -3.27
CA TRP A 70 -3.95 -15.59 -2.37
C TRP A 70 -5.25 -15.20 -3.09
N GLY A 71 -5.25 -15.26 -4.42
CA GLY A 71 -6.43 -15.03 -5.26
C GLY A 71 -6.72 -13.57 -5.54
N PHE A 72 -5.72 -12.67 -5.45
CA PHE A 72 -5.88 -11.27 -5.85
C PHE A 72 -5.70 -11.09 -7.35
N ASP A 73 -6.56 -10.25 -7.94
CA ASP A 73 -6.43 -9.79 -9.32
C ASP A 73 -5.51 -8.56 -9.37
N LEU A 74 -4.35 -8.73 -10.02
CA LEU A 74 -3.36 -7.67 -10.18
C LEU A 74 -3.72 -6.67 -11.28
N ALA A 75 -4.67 -6.99 -12.16
CA ALA A 75 -5.16 -6.06 -13.18
C ALA A 75 -6.10 -4.98 -12.61
N SER A 76 -6.52 -5.13 -11.36
CA SER A 76 -7.42 -4.19 -10.68
C SER A 76 -6.74 -2.86 -10.28
N PHE A 77 -5.42 -2.75 -10.40
CA PHE A 77 -4.65 -1.53 -10.12
C PHE A 77 -3.42 -1.45 -11.02
N LYS A 78 -2.86 -0.24 -11.13
CA LYS A 78 -1.64 0.01 -11.93
C LYS A 78 -0.39 -0.20 -11.07
N ALA A 79 0.60 -0.90 -11.63
CA ALA A 79 1.93 -1.03 -11.04
C ALA A 79 3.00 -0.91 -12.13
N THR A 80 4.11 -0.23 -11.82
CA THR A 80 5.26 -0.07 -12.71
C THR A 80 6.46 -0.78 -12.13
N GLU A 81 7.11 -1.63 -12.91
CA GLU A 81 8.21 -2.49 -12.48
C GLU A 81 9.57 -1.82 -12.71
N PHE A 82 10.46 -1.97 -11.73
CA PHE A 82 11.84 -1.55 -11.80
C PHE A 82 12.78 -2.68 -11.36
N SER A 83 13.82 -2.92 -12.17
CA SER A 83 14.92 -3.85 -11.86
C SER A 83 16.21 -3.11 -11.51
N SER A 84 16.18 -1.78 -11.48
CA SER A 84 17.31 -0.94 -11.09
C SER A 84 16.83 0.26 -10.29
N VAL A 85 17.72 0.76 -9.43
CA VAL A 85 17.49 1.95 -8.62
C VAL A 85 18.80 2.75 -8.57
N ASP A 86 18.70 4.07 -8.64
CA ASP A 86 19.84 4.95 -8.44
C ASP A 86 19.96 5.30 -6.95
N ILE A 87 21.14 5.09 -6.39
CA ILE A 87 21.51 5.44 -5.02
C ILE A 87 22.39 6.67 -5.08
N ILE A 88 21.90 7.78 -4.56
CA ILE A 88 22.62 9.04 -4.49
C ILE A 88 23.27 9.13 -3.10
N HIS A 89 24.60 9.15 -3.08
CA HIS A 89 25.40 9.24 -1.86
C HIS A 89 25.49 10.69 -1.34
N PRO A 90 25.95 10.90 -0.09
CA PRO A 90 26.06 12.25 0.49
C PRO A 90 27.04 13.20 -0.23
N ASP A 91 27.93 12.67 -1.05
CA ASP A 91 28.91 13.38 -1.90
C ASP A 91 28.43 13.55 -3.35
N ASP A 92 27.11 13.36 -3.59
CA ASP A 92 26.46 13.44 -4.89
C ASP A 92 26.93 12.37 -5.92
N VAL A 93 27.69 11.37 -5.49
CA VAL A 93 28.01 10.21 -6.33
C VAL A 93 26.76 9.35 -6.50
N ILE A 94 26.49 8.94 -7.74
CA ILE A 94 25.35 8.08 -8.07
C ILE A 94 25.86 6.68 -8.34
N THR A 95 25.33 5.70 -7.61
CA THR A 95 25.53 4.28 -7.85
C THR A 95 24.23 3.64 -8.31
N GLN A 96 24.24 3.00 -9.48
CA GLN A 96 23.07 2.25 -9.92
C GLN A 96 23.13 0.81 -9.42
N ALA A 97 22.21 0.43 -8.54
CA ALA A 97 22.00 -0.96 -8.17
C ALA A 97 21.04 -1.64 -9.17
N LYS A 98 21.41 -2.83 -9.65
CA LYS A 98 20.61 -3.62 -10.60
C LYS A 98 20.39 -5.02 -10.06
N THR A 99 19.21 -5.56 -10.33
CA THR A 99 18.84 -6.93 -10.02
C THR A 99 18.48 -7.68 -11.31
N PRO A 100 18.67 -9.00 -11.36
CA PRO A 100 18.26 -9.81 -12.52
C PRO A 100 16.75 -9.97 -12.65
N SER A 101 15.99 -9.64 -11.59
CA SER A 101 14.53 -9.69 -11.51
C SER A 101 13.98 -8.33 -11.12
N VAL A 102 12.67 -8.21 -11.03
CA VAL A 102 12.00 -7.01 -10.52
C VAL A 102 12.39 -6.77 -9.06
N ALA A 103 12.98 -5.61 -8.77
CA ALA A 103 13.35 -5.20 -7.41
C ALA A 103 12.22 -4.47 -6.71
N TYR A 104 11.52 -3.62 -7.46
CA TYR A 104 10.43 -2.80 -6.95
C TYR A 104 9.25 -2.79 -7.92
N ARG A 105 8.06 -2.77 -7.35
CA ARG A 105 6.83 -2.41 -8.07
C ARG A 105 6.28 -1.14 -7.45
N ILE A 106 6.19 -0.10 -8.26
CA ILE A 106 5.68 1.18 -7.82
C ILE A 106 4.18 1.21 -8.09
N VAL A 107 3.43 1.50 -7.05
CA VAL A 107 1.97 1.68 -7.07
C VAL A 107 1.60 3.09 -6.66
N GLU A 108 0.51 3.61 -7.19
CA GLU A 108 -0.08 4.84 -6.73
C GLU A 108 -1.07 4.55 -5.59
N ARG A 109 -1.05 5.41 -4.57
CA ARG A 109 -1.96 5.39 -3.44
C ARG A 109 -3.01 6.48 -3.60
N GLY A 110 -4.20 6.26 -3.09
CA GLY A 110 -5.26 7.28 -3.14
C GLY A 110 -6.62 6.75 -3.55
N THR A 111 -7.52 7.68 -3.93
CA THR A 111 -8.92 7.38 -4.27
C THR A 111 -9.19 7.27 -5.76
N SER A 112 -8.20 7.49 -6.61
CA SER A 112 -8.33 7.31 -8.07
C SER A 112 -8.50 5.84 -8.44
N SER A 113 -9.28 5.53 -9.47
CA SER A 113 -9.72 4.17 -9.81
C SER A 113 -8.59 3.19 -10.15
N HIS A 114 -7.41 3.68 -10.52
CA HIS A 114 -6.24 2.87 -10.87
C HIS A 114 -5.27 2.63 -9.69
N THR A 115 -5.57 3.18 -8.51
CA THR A 115 -4.72 3.01 -7.32
C THR A 115 -4.86 1.62 -6.72
N ILE A 116 -3.82 1.17 -6.01
CA ILE A 116 -3.87 -0.12 -5.31
C ILE A 116 -4.96 -0.13 -4.22
N ASP A 117 -5.24 1.01 -3.59
CA ASP A 117 -6.29 1.12 -2.58
C ASP A 117 -7.67 0.81 -3.16
N GLN A 118 -7.97 1.37 -4.35
CA GLN A 118 -9.25 1.15 -5.01
C GLN A 118 -9.35 -0.24 -5.63
N GLY A 119 -8.24 -0.78 -6.16
CA GLY A 119 -8.19 -2.16 -6.65
C GLY A 119 -8.50 -3.17 -5.55
N PHE A 120 -7.91 -3.03 -4.37
CA PHE A 120 -8.19 -3.88 -3.22
C PHE A 120 -9.61 -3.70 -2.67
N LYS A 121 -10.10 -2.45 -2.63
CA LYS A 121 -11.49 -2.16 -2.23
C LYS A 121 -12.49 -2.87 -3.15
N GLN A 122 -12.32 -2.76 -4.46
CA GLN A 122 -13.23 -3.39 -5.41
C GLN A 122 -13.23 -4.91 -5.24
N GLN A 123 -12.06 -5.53 -5.09
CA GLN A 123 -11.97 -6.98 -4.87
C GLN A 123 -12.63 -7.43 -3.57
N ALA A 124 -12.55 -6.64 -2.50
CA ALA A 124 -13.25 -6.94 -1.25
C ALA A 124 -14.77 -6.88 -1.43
N LEU A 125 -15.28 -5.87 -2.15
CA LEU A 125 -16.71 -5.74 -2.49
C LEU A 125 -17.19 -6.88 -3.36
N ASP A 126 -16.44 -7.25 -4.40
CA ASP A 126 -16.76 -8.35 -5.33
C ASP A 126 -16.76 -9.70 -4.61
N ALA A 127 -15.93 -9.86 -3.59
CA ALA A 127 -15.93 -11.04 -2.72
C ALA A 127 -17.13 -11.10 -1.75
N GLY A 128 -17.93 -10.02 -1.65
CA GLY A 128 -19.09 -9.93 -0.79
C GLY A 128 -18.86 -9.30 0.59
N ALA A 129 -17.72 -8.63 0.80
CA ALA A 129 -17.49 -7.88 2.03
C ALA A 129 -18.33 -6.58 2.04
N HIS A 130 -18.78 -6.19 3.22
CA HIS A 130 -19.49 -4.91 3.45
C HIS A 130 -18.52 -3.88 4.00
N ILE A 131 -18.36 -2.74 3.31
CA ILE A 131 -17.46 -1.67 3.75
C ILE A 131 -18.30 -0.49 4.23
N HIS A 132 -18.04 -0.06 5.46
CA HIS A 132 -18.73 1.03 6.14
C HIS A 132 -17.76 2.19 6.34
N TYR A 133 -17.84 3.21 5.51
CA TYR A 133 -17.07 4.45 5.65
C TYR A 133 -17.75 5.41 6.64
N LYS A 134 -16.96 6.37 7.18
CA LYS A 134 -17.39 7.31 8.23
C LYS A 134 -17.98 6.57 9.44
N SER A 135 -17.53 5.34 9.65
CA SER A 135 -17.97 4.41 10.67
C SER A 135 -16.91 4.25 11.75
N ARG A 136 -17.26 4.60 12.98
CA ARG A 136 -16.39 4.43 14.15
C ARG A 136 -16.90 3.23 14.96
N VAL A 137 -16.02 2.28 15.18
CA VAL A 137 -16.25 1.09 16.02
C VAL A 137 -15.20 1.04 17.12
N LYS A 138 -15.46 0.28 18.18
CA LYS A 138 -14.47 0.06 19.24
C LYS A 138 -13.61 -1.15 18.90
N GLU A 139 -12.35 -1.15 19.38
CA GLU A 139 -11.43 -2.27 19.17
C GLU A 139 -11.96 -3.59 19.73
N GLU A 140 -12.63 -3.53 20.89
CA GLU A 140 -13.23 -4.69 21.57
C GLU A 140 -14.35 -5.35 20.76
N ASP A 141 -14.99 -4.61 19.85
CA ASP A 141 -16.06 -5.11 18.98
C ASP A 141 -15.52 -5.69 17.66
N CYS A 142 -14.19 -5.60 17.43
CA CYS A 142 -13.57 -6.03 16.19
C CYS A 142 -12.78 -7.32 16.33
N THR A 143 -12.87 -8.17 15.30
CA THR A 143 -12.09 -9.40 15.20
C THR A 143 -10.66 -9.11 14.72
N ILE A 144 -10.51 -8.10 13.84
CA ILE A 144 -9.24 -7.69 13.24
C ILE A 144 -9.10 -6.18 13.36
N ILE A 145 -7.92 -5.73 13.79
CA ILE A 145 -7.55 -4.31 13.87
C ILE A 145 -6.47 -4.04 12.82
N ALA A 146 -6.82 -3.29 11.77
CA ALA A 146 -5.98 -2.98 10.62
C ALA A 146 -5.90 -1.47 10.36
N CYS A 147 -6.00 -0.64 11.40
CA CYS A 147 -6.02 0.82 11.27
C CYS A 147 -4.62 1.47 11.21
N GLY A 148 -3.55 0.68 11.13
CA GLY A 148 -2.18 1.16 11.11
C GLY A 148 -1.66 1.61 12.49
N PRO A 149 -0.46 2.19 12.57
CA PRO A 149 0.14 2.61 13.83
C PRO A 149 -0.63 3.77 14.45
N LYS A 150 -0.67 3.81 15.78
CA LYS A 150 -1.18 4.93 16.56
C LYS A 150 -0.04 5.93 16.81
N GLY A 151 -0.33 7.22 16.64
CA GLY A 151 0.65 8.29 16.80
C GLY A 151 1.48 8.54 15.52
N THR A 152 2.44 9.47 15.62
CA THR A 152 3.33 9.86 14.52
C THR A 152 4.76 9.54 14.92
N SER A 153 5.33 8.49 14.34
CA SER A 153 6.74 8.11 14.53
C SER A 153 7.64 8.64 13.41
N ALA A 154 7.06 8.98 12.27
CA ALA A 154 7.77 9.59 11.15
C ALA A 154 6.83 10.54 10.38
N VAL A 155 7.41 11.57 9.79
CA VAL A 155 6.72 12.50 8.89
C VAL A 155 7.37 12.40 7.52
N ALA A 156 6.55 12.39 6.49
CA ALA A 156 7.00 12.49 5.11
C ALA A 156 6.49 13.80 4.51
N TYR A 157 7.37 14.51 3.80
CA TYR A 157 7.05 15.70 3.04
C TYR A 157 7.43 15.48 1.58
N GLY A 158 6.55 15.84 0.67
CA GLY A 158 6.78 15.74 -0.76
C GLY A 158 5.84 16.61 -1.57
N GLU A 159 6.07 16.65 -2.86
CA GLU A 159 5.26 17.37 -3.83
C GLU A 159 4.99 16.47 -5.04
N ILE A 160 3.92 16.72 -5.76
CA ILE A 160 3.63 16.05 -7.03
C ILE A 160 3.86 17.05 -8.15
N PHE A 161 4.71 16.71 -9.13
CA PHE A 161 5.04 17.58 -10.24
C PHE A 161 5.00 16.87 -11.59
N LYS A 162 4.89 17.62 -12.68
CA LYS A 162 4.96 17.10 -14.05
C LYS A 162 6.38 17.24 -14.59
N THR A 163 6.83 16.28 -15.37
CA THR A 163 8.17 16.23 -15.96
C THR A 163 8.17 15.42 -17.26
N ASP A 164 9.11 15.75 -18.15
CA ASP A 164 9.42 14.97 -19.35
C ASP A 164 10.51 13.91 -19.12
N HIS A 165 11.00 13.80 -17.87
CA HIS A 165 11.99 12.79 -17.51
C HIS A 165 11.39 11.38 -17.65
N PRO A 166 12.12 10.40 -18.19
CA PRO A 166 11.66 9.02 -18.24
C PRO A 166 11.40 8.45 -16.85
N ASN A 167 10.68 7.31 -16.81
CA ASN A 167 10.41 6.61 -15.56
C ASN A 167 11.70 6.37 -14.77
N HIS A 168 11.69 6.72 -13.50
CA HIS A 168 12.87 6.72 -12.65
C HIS A 168 12.54 6.37 -11.20
N ILE A 169 13.45 5.70 -10.54
CA ILE A 169 13.45 5.51 -9.10
C ILE A 169 14.85 5.76 -8.55
N GLY A 170 14.97 6.66 -7.59
CA GLY A 170 16.22 6.99 -6.92
C GLY A 170 16.04 7.24 -5.43
N PHE A 171 17.01 6.81 -4.64
CA PHE A 171 17.10 7.07 -3.20
C PHE A 171 18.30 7.94 -2.92
N GLN A 172 18.14 8.91 -2.04
CA GLN A 172 19.23 9.75 -1.56
C GLN A 172 19.46 9.51 -0.06
N LEU A 173 20.70 9.09 0.25
CA LEU A 173 21.15 8.83 1.61
C LEU A 173 21.93 10.05 2.10
N ASN A 174 21.26 11.01 2.72
CA ASN A 174 21.87 12.25 3.18
C ASN A 174 21.21 12.74 4.48
N ASP A 175 21.92 12.58 5.58
CA ASP A 175 21.44 12.98 6.92
C ASP A 175 21.16 14.50 7.07
N LYS A 176 21.68 15.35 6.19
CA LYS A 176 21.34 16.77 6.18
C LYS A 176 19.96 17.04 5.60
N LEU A 177 19.49 16.16 4.69
CA LEU A 177 18.16 16.25 4.08
C LEU A 177 17.13 15.45 4.84
N ALA A 178 17.49 14.22 5.22
CA ALA A 178 16.62 13.24 5.87
C ALA A 178 17.34 12.62 7.08
N PRO A 179 17.43 13.31 8.24
CA PRO A 179 18.16 12.83 9.40
C PRO A 179 17.70 11.45 9.88
N GLY A 180 18.62 10.49 9.90
CA GLY A 180 18.37 9.09 10.28
C GLY A 180 17.45 8.31 9.33
N SER A 181 17.23 8.81 8.11
CA SER A 181 16.34 8.23 7.13
C SER A 181 16.87 8.44 5.70
N TYR A 182 15.99 8.54 4.71
CA TYR A 182 16.33 8.78 3.32
C TYR A 182 15.27 9.63 2.62
N SER A 183 15.65 10.23 1.50
CA SER A 183 14.70 10.78 0.55
C SER A 183 14.65 9.93 -0.70
N TYR A 184 13.56 10.01 -1.46
CA TYR A 184 13.45 9.35 -2.75
C TYR A 184 12.78 10.23 -3.79
N LEU A 185 13.06 9.93 -5.06
CA LEU A 185 12.35 10.46 -6.21
C LEU A 185 11.84 9.30 -7.04
N ILE A 186 10.54 9.26 -7.27
CA ILE A 186 9.91 8.32 -8.18
C ILE A 186 9.25 9.12 -9.30
N ILE A 187 9.52 8.76 -10.55
CA ILE A 187 8.91 9.34 -11.74
C ILE A 187 8.25 8.23 -12.54
N ILE A 188 6.97 8.39 -12.82
CA ILE A 188 6.19 7.44 -13.63
C ILE A 188 5.27 8.23 -14.57
N ASP A 189 5.39 7.95 -15.87
CA ASP A 189 4.53 8.49 -16.93
C ASP A 189 4.39 10.02 -16.87
N GLY A 190 5.50 10.71 -16.62
CA GLY A 190 5.55 12.16 -16.59
C GLY A 190 5.09 12.79 -15.26
N ILE A 191 4.82 11.99 -14.24
CA ILE A 191 4.54 12.47 -12.88
C ILE A 191 5.70 12.11 -11.98
N GLY A 192 6.25 13.11 -11.29
CA GLY A 192 7.31 12.95 -10.30
C GLY A 192 6.80 13.16 -8.88
N VAL A 193 7.21 12.30 -7.96
CA VAL A 193 6.91 12.39 -6.53
C VAL A 193 8.22 12.25 -5.75
N PRO A 194 8.88 13.36 -5.35
CA PRO A 194 9.94 13.35 -4.37
C PRO A 194 9.31 13.22 -2.98
N LEU A 195 9.98 12.50 -2.09
CA LEU A 195 9.54 12.37 -0.71
C LEU A 195 10.76 12.36 0.21
N ILE A 196 10.70 13.19 1.24
CA ILE A 196 11.71 13.27 2.30
C ILE A 196 11.08 12.70 3.57
N TRP A 197 11.71 11.67 4.15
CA TRP A 197 11.30 11.09 5.41
C TRP A 197 12.14 11.64 6.55
N SER A 198 11.50 11.93 7.66
CA SER A 198 12.15 12.27 8.92
C SER A 198 11.48 11.53 10.06
N PHE A 199 12.28 10.87 10.89
CA PHE A 199 11.77 10.29 12.13
C PHE A 199 11.52 11.39 13.15
N CYS A 200 10.37 11.35 13.81
CA CYS A 200 10.12 12.21 14.95
C CYS A 200 11.03 11.75 16.10
N ALA A 201 11.82 12.68 16.68
CA ALA A 201 12.53 12.40 17.91
C ALA A 201 11.49 12.05 19.00
N VAL A 202 11.64 10.86 19.59
CA VAL A 202 10.83 10.39 20.72
C VAL A 202 11.36 10.97 22.00
#